data_55e785634ff3db3878eede78ad884da2
#
_entry.id   55e785634ff3db3878eede78ad884da2
#
_cell.length_a   1.000
_cell.length_b   1.000
_cell.length_c   1.000
_cell.angle_alpha   90.00
_cell.angle_beta   90.00
_cell.angle_gamma   90.00
#
_symmetry.space_group_name_H-M   'P 1'
#
loop_
_entity.id
_entity.type
_entity.pdbx_description
1 polymer ?
#
loop_
_entity_poly.entity_id
_entity_poly.type
_entity_poly.pdbx_seq_one_letter_code
_entity_poly.pdbx_strand_id
1 'polypeptide(L)'
;MNKKLLASMLLIAVATALIGAGTIAYFNDIEKSTNNVFVDGTIDLRIRHNSSDPWTDGVTATWTVPDMKPGDDIPQRSIWFKNFGTIQTSTMTITCNYTVTEETPQTEADRDPNTDQHPDAMAKHMIITYIHYRNNLIDIDCLTEQNEDWRINDTDSDGKITLYDLKMDPLINLPSPDTQPNGITQLDIALKFDLGAGDDFQGDTFNLTMIFTLNQ
;
A
#
# COMPACT_ATOMS: atom_id res chain seq x y z
N MET A 1 61.05 5.24 2.32
CA MET A 1 59.82 5.05 3.16
C MET A 1 59.76 3.58 3.53
N ASN A 2 59.61 3.27 4.79
CA ASN A 2 59.74 1.89 5.31
C ASN A 2 58.55 1.05 4.88
N LYS A 3 58.78 -0.08 4.12
CA LYS A 3 57.73 -0.94 3.57
C LYS A 3 56.71 -1.43 4.60
N LYS A 4 57.14 -1.55 5.86
CA LYS A 4 56.29 -1.92 6.99
C LYS A 4 55.32 -0.80 7.37
N LEU A 5 55.72 0.45 7.23
CA LEU A 5 54.88 1.63 7.52
C LEU A 5 53.83 1.84 6.43
N LEU A 6 54.19 1.54 5.16
CA LEU A 6 53.23 1.58 4.06
C LEU A 6 52.17 0.51 4.17
N ALA A 7 52.56 -0.72 4.56
CA ALA A 7 51.64 -1.84 4.75
C ALA A 7 50.65 -1.59 5.92
N SER A 8 51.11 -0.99 7.02
CA SER A 8 50.21 -0.65 8.13
C SER A 8 49.22 0.47 7.80
N MET A 9 49.64 1.50 7.04
CA MET A 9 48.74 2.54 6.54
C MET A 9 47.68 1.98 5.56
N LEU A 10 48.07 1.07 4.69
CA LEU A 10 47.13 0.41 3.77
C LEU A 10 46.10 -0.45 4.52
N LEU A 11 46.55 -1.14 5.56
CA LEU A 11 45.67 -2.00 6.38
C LEU A 11 44.64 -1.17 7.17
N ILE A 12 45.04 0.00 7.70
CA ILE A 12 44.13 0.91 8.39
C ILE A 12 43.15 1.55 7.40
N ALA A 13 43.61 1.93 6.22
CA ALA A 13 42.71 2.50 5.18
C ALA A 13 41.65 1.50 4.69
N VAL A 14 42.01 0.23 4.54
CA VAL A 14 41.07 -0.84 4.18
C VAL A 14 40.11 -1.11 5.33
N ALA A 15 40.58 -1.15 6.57
CA ALA A 15 39.72 -1.35 7.74
C ALA A 15 38.68 -0.20 7.92
N THR A 16 39.12 1.07 7.74
CA THR A 16 38.21 2.23 7.83
C THR A 16 37.22 2.27 6.66
N ALA A 17 37.62 1.85 5.45
CA ALA A 17 36.69 1.74 4.32
C ALA A 17 35.62 0.65 4.51
N LEU A 18 35.96 -0.46 5.17
CA LEU A 18 35.02 -1.53 5.50
C LEU A 18 34.04 -1.14 6.64
N ILE A 19 34.47 -0.31 7.57
CA ILE A 19 33.60 0.20 8.66
C ILE A 19 32.65 1.27 8.13
N GLY A 20 33.09 2.10 7.18
CA GLY A 20 32.27 3.18 6.59
C GLY A 20 31.18 2.68 5.63
N ALA A 21 31.28 1.48 5.11
CA ALA A 21 30.29 0.90 4.19
C ALA A 21 29.17 0.09 4.88
N GLY A 22 29.24 -0.03 6.21
CA GLY A 22 28.43 -1.01 6.97
C GLY A 22 27.27 -0.47 7.78
N THR A 23 26.94 0.81 7.77
CA THR A 23 25.96 1.33 8.74
C THR A 23 24.92 2.29 8.17
N ILE A 24 24.28 1.93 7.07
CA ILE A 24 22.95 2.46 6.74
C ILE A 24 22.05 1.28 6.47
N ALA A 25 21.61 0.61 7.52
CA ALA A 25 20.50 -0.32 7.45
C ALA A 25 19.22 0.51 7.63
N TYR A 26 18.63 0.92 6.53
CA TYR A 26 17.23 1.31 6.49
C TYR A 26 16.42 0.02 6.60
N PHE A 27 15.80 -0.21 7.76
CA PHE A 27 14.83 -1.27 7.93
C PHE A 27 13.48 -0.77 7.38
N ASN A 28 13.27 -0.98 6.08
CA ASN A 28 11.94 -0.95 5.49
C ASN A 28 11.51 -2.41 5.35
N ASP A 29 10.50 -2.81 6.09
CA ASP A 29 9.78 -4.02 5.77
C ASP A 29 8.74 -3.67 4.69
N ILE A 30 9.17 -3.79 3.44
CA ILE A 30 8.27 -3.94 2.30
C ILE A 30 7.98 -5.43 2.30
N GLU A 31 6.74 -5.82 2.56
CA GLU A 31 6.37 -7.22 2.57
C GLU A 31 6.65 -7.90 1.21
N LYS A 32 7.87 -8.34 1.06
CA LYS A 32 8.31 -9.47 0.26
C LYS A 32 9.04 -10.37 1.24
N SER A 33 8.32 -11.31 1.81
CA SER A 33 8.86 -12.32 2.70
C SER A 33 10.04 -13.02 2.06
N THR A 34 11.23 -12.82 2.62
CA THR A 34 12.34 -13.76 2.53
C THR A 34 13.07 -13.73 3.85
N ASN A 35 13.14 -14.90 4.49
CA ASN A 35 13.76 -15.23 5.77
C ASN A 35 14.97 -14.37 6.16
N ASN A 36 14.77 -13.35 7.00
CA ASN A 36 15.86 -12.68 7.68
C ASN A 36 15.69 -12.88 9.19
N VAL A 37 16.56 -13.68 9.77
CA VAL A 37 16.65 -13.85 11.22
C VAL A 37 17.68 -12.85 11.74
N PHE A 38 17.22 -11.75 12.34
CA PHE A 38 18.04 -10.88 13.18
C PHE A 38 17.67 -11.10 14.65
N VAL A 39 18.67 -11.18 15.52
CA VAL A 39 18.50 -11.54 16.94
C VAL A 39 17.98 -10.37 17.79
N ASP A 40 17.91 -9.16 17.25
CA ASP A 40 17.65 -7.92 17.99
C ASP A 40 16.27 -7.29 17.73
N GLY A 41 15.25 -8.11 17.51
CA GLY A 41 13.88 -7.64 17.35
C GLY A 41 13.40 -7.69 15.88
N THR A 42 12.11 -7.92 15.72
CA THR A 42 11.47 -8.13 14.41
C THR A 42 10.29 -7.21 14.25
N ILE A 43 10.06 -6.73 13.03
CA ILE A 43 8.78 -6.20 12.57
C ILE A 43 8.13 -7.29 11.73
N ASP A 44 6.88 -7.62 12.02
CA ASP A 44 6.14 -8.70 11.34
C ASP A 44 4.69 -8.23 11.16
N LEU A 45 4.44 -7.50 10.07
CA LEU A 45 3.09 -7.05 9.71
C LEU A 45 2.32 -8.21 9.11
N ARG A 46 1.19 -8.56 9.73
CA ARG A 46 0.26 -9.54 9.16
C ARG A 46 -1.11 -8.94 8.97
N ILE A 47 -1.79 -9.44 7.95
CA ILE A 47 -3.11 -8.96 7.55
C ILE A 47 -4.11 -10.11 7.44
N ARG A 48 -5.41 -9.77 7.50
CA ARG A 48 -6.52 -10.69 7.26
C ARG A 48 -7.75 -9.94 6.75
N HIS A 49 -8.67 -10.62 6.08
CA HIS A 49 -9.91 -10.04 5.56
C HIS A 49 -11.06 -10.03 6.56
N ASN A 50 -11.16 -11.05 7.40
CA ASN A 50 -12.24 -11.21 8.37
C ASN A 50 -11.68 -11.47 9.76
N SER A 51 -12.48 -11.18 10.77
CA SER A 51 -12.10 -11.41 12.16
C SER A 51 -11.81 -12.88 12.49
N SER A 52 -12.35 -13.82 11.72
CA SER A 52 -12.16 -15.26 11.87
C SER A 52 -11.03 -15.85 11.03
N ASP A 53 -10.50 -15.09 10.06
CA ASP A 53 -9.45 -15.57 9.18
C ASP A 53 -8.11 -15.65 9.92
N PRO A 54 -7.22 -16.58 9.52
CA PRO A 54 -5.86 -16.58 10.04
C PRO A 54 -5.12 -15.32 9.61
N TRP A 55 -4.17 -14.90 10.42
CA TRP A 55 -3.23 -13.86 10.07
C TRP A 55 -2.19 -14.40 9.10
N THR A 56 -1.95 -13.67 8.01
CA THR A 56 -1.04 -14.07 6.93
C THR A 56 -0.15 -12.90 6.51
N ASP A 57 0.94 -13.19 5.83
CA ASP A 57 1.89 -12.19 5.30
C ASP A 57 1.32 -11.45 4.07
N GLY A 58 0.12 -11.71 3.69
CA GLY A 58 -0.60 -11.10 2.60
C GLY A 58 -1.96 -11.75 2.42
N VAL A 59 -2.87 -11.09 1.75
CA VAL A 59 -4.18 -11.65 1.41
C VAL A 59 -4.39 -11.54 -0.10
N THR A 60 -4.91 -12.61 -0.69
CA THR A 60 -5.27 -12.62 -2.10
C THR A 60 -6.59 -11.90 -2.26
N ALA A 61 -6.72 -11.04 -3.26
CA ALA A 61 -7.90 -10.28 -3.69
C ALA A 61 -9.05 -10.16 -2.66
N THR A 62 -9.24 -8.96 -2.17
CA THR A 62 -10.30 -8.63 -1.21
C THR A 62 -11.62 -8.32 -1.91
N TRP A 63 -11.55 -7.94 -3.18
CA TRP A 63 -12.71 -7.55 -3.99
C TRP A 63 -12.69 -8.29 -5.32
N THR A 64 -13.82 -8.88 -5.64
CA THR A 64 -14.14 -9.34 -6.98
C THR A 64 -15.53 -8.79 -7.30
N VAL A 65 -15.63 -7.93 -8.27
CA VAL A 65 -16.87 -7.35 -8.75
C VAL A 65 -16.99 -7.73 -10.23
N PRO A 66 -17.70 -8.81 -10.54
CA PRO A 66 -17.91 -9.20 -11.93
C PRO A 66 -18.88 -8.23 -12.60
N ASP A 67 -18.75 -8.06 -13.90
CA ASP A 67 -19.66 -7.30 -14.75
C ASP A 67 -19.95 -5.88 -14.27
N MET A 68 -18.93 -5.20 -13.74
CA MET A 68 -19.01 -3.84 -13.19
C MET A 68 -19.40 -2.85 -14.29
N LYS A 69 -20.38 -1.99 -13.97
CA LYS A 69 -20.90 -0.96 -14.89
C LYS A 69 -20.67 0.41 -14.29
N PRO A 70 -20.53 1.46 -15.15
CA PRO A 70 -20.51 2.83 -14.68
C PRO A 70 -21.69 3.14 -13.76
N GLY A 71 -21.40 3.68 -12.59
CA GLY A 71 -22.38 3.96 -11.54
C GLY A 71 -22.53 2.88 -10.47
N ASP A 72 -21.96 1.70 -10.65
CA ASP A 72 -22.04 0.61 -9.66
C ASP A 72 -21.24 0.94 -8.40
N ASP A 73 -21.84 0.61 -7.25
CA ASP A 73 -21.20 0.69 -5.96
C ASP A 73 -20.43 -0.61 -5.67
N ILE A 74 -19.19 -0.47 -5.27
CA ILE A 74 -18.33 -1.56 -4.81
C ILE A 74 -18.40 -1.57 -3.28
N PRO A 75 -19.02 -2.60 -2.68
CA PRO A 75 -19.36 -2.57 -1.26
C PRO A 75 -18.12 -2.50 -0.38
N GLN A 76 -18.30 -1.91 0.79
CA GLN A 76 -17.27 -1.79 1.81
C GLN A 76 -16.65 -3.16 2.14
N ARG A 77 -15.33 -3.17 2.23
CA ARG A 77 -14.53 -4.28 2.72
C ARG A 77 -13.55 -3.78 3.78
N SER A 78 -13.14 -4.72 4.62
CA SER A 78 -12.21 -4.46 5.71
C SER A 78 -10.94 -5.27 5.54
N ILE A 79 -9.82 -4.64 5.89
CA ILE A 79 -8.51 -5.29 6.05
C ILE A 79 -8.06 -5.01 7.48
N TRP A 80 -7.71 -6.05 8.21
CA TRP A 80 -7.17 -5.93 9.56
C TRP A 80 -5.67 -6.12 9.54
N PHE A 81 -4.98 -5.33 10.34
CA PHE A 81 -3.53 -5.31 10.50
C PHE A 81 -3.14 -5.63 11.92
N LYS A 82 -2.03 -6.32 12.08
CA LYS A 82 -1.39 -6.52 13.36
C LYS A 82 0.11 -6.65 13.17
N ASN A 83 0.88 -6.04 14.06
CA ASN A 83 2.31 -6.25 14.16
C ASN A 83 2.57 -7.44 15.10
N PHE A 84 3.03 -8.56 14.55
CA PHE A 84 3.44 -9.76 15.30
C PHE A 84 4.92 -9.73 15.69
N GLY A 85 5.63 -8.72 15.26
CA GLY A 85 7.02 -8.48 15.63
C GLY A 85 7.18 -8.12 17.10
N THR A 86 8.42 -7.95 17.51
CA THR A 86 8.80 -7.56 18.88
C THR A 86 9.14 -6.09 19.01
N ILE A 87 9.26 -5.38 17.86
CA ILE A 87 9.55 -3.95 17.82
C ILE A 87 8.26 -3.19 17.52
N GLN A 88 7.95 -2.21 18.38
CA GLN A 88 6.90 -1.24 18.10
C GLN A 88 7.37 -0.29 16.98
N THR A 89 6.61 -0.21 15.91
CA THR A 89 6.81 0.74 14.82
C THR A 89 6.20 2.09 15.14
N SER A 90 6.68 3.17 14.53
CA SER A 90 6.17 4.51 14.77
C SER A 90 4.96 4.81 13.90
N THR A 91 5.04 4.52 12.61
CA THR A 91 4.00 4.89 11.66
C THR A 91 3.70 3.79 10.64
N MET A 92 2.56 3.96 9.96
CA MET A 92 2.14 3.14 8.84
C MET A 92 1.89 4.01 7.61
N THR A 93 2.27 3.50 6.45
CA THR A 93 1.96 4.08 5.14
C THR A 93 1.01 3.17 4.38
N ILE A 94 0.00 3.75 3.73
CA ILE A 94 -0.96 3.04 2.87
C ILE A 94 -0.94 3.67 1.49
N THR A 95 -0.69 2.85 0.48
CA THR A 95 -0.80 3.23 -0.92
C THR A 95 -1.42 2.10 -1.73
N CYS A 96 -1.61 2.31 -3.01
CA CYS A 96 -2.09 1.25 -3.90
C CYS A 96 -1.31 1.23 -5.22
N ASN A 97 -1.41 0.11 -5.89
CA ASN A 97 -1.06 -0.05 -7.30
C ASN A 97 -2.17 -0.81 -8.00
N TYR A 98 -2.26 -0.67 -9.29
CA TYR A 98 -3.30 -1.33 -10.07
C TYR A 98 -2.82 -1.64 -11.49
N THR A 99 -3.46 -2.62 -12.08
CA THR A 99 -3.33 -2.97 -13.49
C THR A 99 -4.72 -3.15 -14.10
N VAL A 100 -4.83 -2.88 -15.38
CA VAL A 100 -6.02 -3.18 -16.17
C VAL A 100 -5.69 -4.32 -17.13
N THR A 101 -6.63 -5.20 -17.37
CA THR A 101 -6.51 -6.25 -18.38
C THR A 101 -7.67 -6.08 -19.33
N GLU A 102 -7.34 -5.87 -20.59
CA GLU A 102 -8.29 -5.78 -21.70
C GLU A 102 -9.10 -7.06 -21.91
N GLU A 103 -10.37 -6.90 -22.24
CA GLU A 103 -11.19 -7.99 -22.69
C GLU A 103 -10.70 -8.58 -24.02
N THR A 104 -10.74 -9.89 -24.15
CA THR A 104 -10.36 -10.56 -25.41
C THR A 104 -11.39 -11.62 -25.81
N PRO A 105 -12.05 -11.50 -26.97
CA PRO A 105 -11.94 -10.40 -27.95
C PRO A 105 -12.61 -9.12 -27.46
N GLN A 106 -12.08 -7.97 -27.88
CA GLN A 106 -12.66 -6.65 -27.57
C GLN A 106 -14.11 -6.58 -28.03
N THR A 107 -14.96 -5.93 -27.23
CA THR A 107 -16.34 -5.67 -27.61
C THR A 107 -16.43 -4.39 -28.46
N GLU A 108 -17.49 -4.28 -29.30
CA GLU A 108 -17.74 -3.06 -30.10
C GLU A 108 -18.04 -1.82 -29.24
N ALA A 109 -18.34 -2.03 -27.95
CA ALA A 109 -18.64 -0.96 -27.01
C ALA A 109 -17.38 -0.38 -26.35
N ASP A 110 -16.30 -1.15 -26.33
CA ASP A 110 -14.99 -0.70 -25.84
C ASP A 110 -14.40 0.35 -26.80
N ARG A 111 -14.22 1.56 -26.30
CA ARG A 111 -13.71 2.70 -27.09
C ARG A 111 -12.24 2.95 -26.91
N ASP A 112 -11.64 2.46 -25.83
CA ASP A 112 -10.20 2.58 -25.57
C ASP A 112 -9.55 1.19 -25.51
N PRO A 113 -9.14 0.65 -26.67
CA PRO A 113 -8.55 -0.70 -26.75
C PRO A 113 -7.14 -0.79 -26.12
N ASN A 114 -6.69 0.21 -25.38
CA ASN A 114 -5.35 0.28 -24.79
C ASN A 114 -5.40 0.66 -23.31
N THR A 115 -6.49 0.40 -22.59
CA THR A 115 -6.62 0.71 -21.16
C THR A 115 -5.60 -0.06 -20.31
N ASP A 116 -5.14 -1.23 -20.77
CA ASP A 116 -4.03 -1.99 -20.18
C ASP A 116 -2.70 -1.22 -20.18
N GLN A 117 -2.48 -0.35 -21.18
CA GLN A 117 -1.30 0.51 -21.28
C GLN A 117 -1.45 1.80 -20.48
N HIS A 118 -2.68 2.18 -20.17
CA HIS A 118 -3.03 3.42 -19.47
C HIS A 118 -3.92 3.18 -18.23
N PRO A 119 -3.51 2.33 -17.28
CA PRO A 119 -4.35 1.92 -16.15
C PRO A 119 -4.78 3.09 -15.25
N ASP A 120 -4.06 4.20 -15.28
CA ASP A 120 -4.42 5.43 -14.56
C ASP A 120 -5.74 6.03 -15.08
N ALA A 121 -6.10 5.81 -16.35
CA ALA A 121 -7.36 6.28 -16.91
C ALA A 121 -8.56 5.63 -16.19
N MET A 122 -8.57 4.31 -16.06
CA MET A 122 -9.62 3.61 -15.31
C MET A 122 -9.58 3.92 -13.82
N ALA A 123 -8.38 4.05 -13.23
CA ALA A 123 -8.22 4.37 -11.81
C ALA A 123 -8.82 5.72 -11.41
N LYS A 124 -8.83 6.72 -12.29
CA LYS A 124 -9.51 8.02 -12.12
C LYS A 124 -11.03 7.92 -12.08
N HIS A 125 -11.58 6.81 -12.56
CA HIS A 125 -13.00 6.52 -12.46
C HIS A 125 -13.36 5.59 -11.29
N MET A 126 -12.37 5.13 -10.51
CA MET A 126 -12.57 4.33 -9.30
C MET A 126 -12.64 5.24 -8.08
N ILE A 127 -13.81 5.86 -7.86
CA ILE A 127 -14.06 6.84 -6.79
C ILE A 127 -14.03 6.13 -5.43
N ILE A 128 -13.27 6.67 -4.49
CA ILE A 128 -13.28 6.24 -3.08
C ILE A 128 -14.46 6.95 -2.39
N THR A 129 -15.49 6.20 -2.04
CA THR A 129 -16.68 6.74 -1.36
C THR A 129 -16.61 6.64 0.16
N TYR A 130 -15.75 5.79 0.66
CA TYR A 130 -15.51 5.56 2.07
C TYR A 130 -14.11 5.02 2.28
N ILE A 131 -13.34 5.60 3.19
CA ILE A 131 -12.05 5.06 3.63
C ILE A 131 -11.78 5.50 5.07
N HIS A 132 -11.77 4.54 5.98
CA HIS A 132 -11.53 4.77 7.40
C HIS A 132 -10.39 3.90 7.90
N TYR A 133 -9.46 4.52 8.60
CA TYR A 133 -8.38 3.85 9.31
C TYR A 133 -8.65 3.92 10.82
N ARG A 134 -8.84 2.79 11.47
CA ARG A 134 -9.31 2.76 12.84
C ARG A 134 -8.76 1.63 13.69
N ASN A 135 -8.74 1.88 15.00
CA ASN A 135 -8.53 0.89 16.05
C ASN A 135 -9.44 1.22 17.25
N ASN A 136 -9.15 0.63 18.42
CA ASN A 136 -9.95 0.87 19.63
C ASN A 136 -9.87 2.32 20.18
N LEU A 137 -8.92 3.13 19.71
CA LEU A 137 -8.63 4.48 20.23
C LEU A 137 -8.87 5.59 19.23
N ILE A 138 -8.80 5.28 17.94
CA ILE A 138 -8.88 6.24 16.83
C ILE A 138 -9.85 5.74 15.76
N ASP A 139 -10.49 6.68 15.09
CA ASP A 139 -11.27 6.48 13.86
C ASP A 139 -11.01 7.69 12.96
N ILE A 140 -10.20 7.48 11.93
CA ILE A 140 -9.73 8.50 11.00
C ILE A 140 -10.50 8.33 9.69
N ASP A 141 -11.31 9.32 9.32
CA ASP A 141 -11.92 9.43 8.00
C ASP A 141 -10.91 10.04 7.03
N CYS A 142 -10.27 9.21 6.22
CA CYS A 142 -9.21 9.62 5.32
C CYS A 142 -9.67 10.46 4.12
N LEU A 143 -10.98 10.75 3.99
CA LEU A 143 -11.49 11.71 3.00
C LEU A 143 -11.61 13.13 3.55
N THR A 144 -11.83 13.27 4.88
CA THR A 144 -12.19 14.56 5.50
C THR A 144 -11.24 14.98 6.62
N GLU A 145 -10.23 14.16 6.93
CA GLU A 145 -9.28 14.43 8.02
C GLU A 145 -8.54 15.77 7.84
N GLN A 146 -8.28 16.46 8.96
CA GLN A 146 -7.58 17.75 8.96
C GLN A 146 -6.05 17.60 8.79
N ASN A 147 -5.49 16.47 9.21
CA ASN A 147 -4.11 16.14 9.00
C ASN A 147 -3.92 15.71 7.56
N GLU A 148 -3.16 16.48 6.79
CA GLU A 148 -2.92 16.22 5.36
C GLU A 148 -2.23 14.88 5.11
N ASP A 149 -1.38 14.41 6.02
CA ASP A 149 -0.71 13.10 5.93
C ASP A 149 -1.70 11.92 6.01
N TRP A 150 -2.86 12.14 6.61
CA TRP A 150 -3.90 11.12 6.86
C TRP A 150 -5.10 11.27 5.94
N ARG A 151 -5.06 12.23 5.03
CA ARG A 151 -6.12 12.51 4.06
C ARG A 151 -5.61 12.28 2.65
N ILE A 152 -6.45 11.71 1.80
CA ILE A 152 -6.22 11.65 0.36
C ILE A 152 -6.67 12.98 -0.25
N ASN A 153 -5.78 13.63 -1.00
CA ASN A 153 -6.10 14.86 -1.69
C ASN A 153 -6.45 14.59 -3.16
N ASP A 154 -7.31 15.43 -3.73
CA ASP A 154 -7.61 15.44 -5.16
C ASP A 154 -6.40 15.99 -5.92
N THR A 155 -5.57 15.09 -6.45
CA THR A 155 -4.26 15.41 -7.03
C THR A 155 -4.33 15.91 -8.45
N ASP A 156 -5.41 15.58 -9.18
CA ASP A 156 -5.62 16.04 -10.56
C ASP A 156 -6.71 17.13 -10.68
N SER A 157 -7.31 17.52 -9.55
CA SER A 157 -8.28 18.61 -9.43
C SER A 157 -9.55 18.38 -10.26
N ASP A 158 -10.01 17.12 -10.34
CA ASP A 158 -11.24 16.76 -11.05
C ASP A 158 -12.49 16.81 -10.14
N GLY A 159 -12.32 17.08 -8.85
CA GLY A 159 -13.37 17.17 -7.83
C GLY A 159 -13.79 15.83 -7.25
N LYS A 160 -13.04 14.78 -7.48
CA LYS A 160 -13.27 13.43 -6.95
C LYS A 160 -12.04 12.95 -6.19
N ILE A 161 -12.22 12.03 -5.29
CA ILE A 161 -11.12 11.30 -4.65
C ILE A 161 -11.17 9.85 -5.17
N THR A 162 -10.11 9.42 -5.81
CA THR A 162 -10.06 8.18 -6.58
C THR A 162 -8.89 7.28 -6.16
N LEU A 163 -8.81 6.06 -6.71
CA LEU A 163 -7.64 5.21 -6.53
C LEU A 163 -6.38 5.79 -7.18
N TYR A 164 -6.54 6.63 -8.22
CA TYR A 164 -5.44 7.39 -8.78
C TYR A 164 -4.84 8.33 -7.74
N ASP A 165 -5.68 9.08 -7.02
CA ASP A 165 -5.23 10.01 -5.99
C ASP A 165 -4.52 9.29 -4.83
N LEU A 166 -5.06 8.17 -4.34
CA LEU A 166 -4.41 7.37 -3.29
C LEU A 166 -3.03 6.84 -3.72
N LYS A 167 -2.83 6.56 -5.01
CA LYS A 167 -1.52 6.17 -5.55
C LYS A 167 -0.56 7.35 -5.61
N MET A 168 -1.05 8.52 -6.04
CA MET A 168 -0.23 9.73 -6.23
C MET A 168 0.06 10.46 -4.92
N ASP A 169 -0.87 10.40 -3.97
CA ASP A 169 -0.79 11.00 -2.63
C ASP A 169 -1.12 9.94 -1.56
N PRO A 170 -0.16 9.08 -1.21
CA PRO A 170 -0.35 8.02 -0.23
C PRO A 170 -0.68 8.56 1.16
N LEU A 171 -1.47 7.81 1.93
CA LEU A 171 -1.64 8.06 3.36
C LEU A 171 -0.33 7.71 4.07
N ILE A 172 0.26 8.67 4.76
CA ILE A 172 1.54 8.51 5.45
C ILE A 172 1.42 8.86 6.93
N ASN A 173 2.40 8.47 7.72
CA ASN A 173 2.45 8.79 9.15
C ASN A 173 1.18 8.39 9.94
N LEU A 174 0.39 7.44 9.45
CA LEU A 174 -0.72 6.88 10.20
C LEU A 174 -0.20 6.15 11.46
N PRO A 175 -0.95 6.18 12.58
CA PRO A 175 -0.57 5.44 13.78
C PRO A 175 -0.42 3.94 13.49
N SER A 176 0.75 3.36 13.76
CA SER A 176 1.01 1.95 13.47
C SER A 176 0.20 1.01 14.37
N PRO A 177 -0.10 -0.24 13.92
CA PRO A 177 -0.61 -1.27 14.79
C PRO A 177 0.35 -1.55 15.95
N ASP A 178 -0.19 -1.65 17.17
CA ASP A 178 0.59 -1.98 18.35
C ASP A 178 1.02 -3.47 18.33
N THR A 179 2.19 -3.77 18.88
CA THR A 179 2.67 -5.15 19.11
C THR A 179 1.91 -5.87 20.22
N GLN A 180 1.12 -5.16 21.04
CA GLN A 180 0.34 -5.76 22.14
C GLN A 180 -0.74 -6.73 21.62
N PRO A 181 -1.21 -7.68 22.45
CA PRO A 181 -2.17 -8.70 22.04
C PRO A 181 -3.45 -8.16 21.38
N ASN A 182 -3.87 -6.94 21.74
CA ASN A 182 -5.07 -6.27 21.22
C ASN A 182 -4.75 -5.14 20.23
N GLY A 183 -3.51 -5.01 19.80
CA GLY A 183 -3.06 -3.98 18.88
C GLY A 183 -3.50 -4.24 17.43
N ILE A 184 -4.81 -4.37 17.21
CA ILE A 184 -5.40 -4.59 15.89
C ILE A 184 -5.86 -3.25 15.35
N THR A 185 -5.44 -2.95 14.12
CA THR A 185 -5.91 -1.81 13.35
C THR A 185 -6.66 -2.30 12.12
N GLN A 186 -7.59 -1.52 11.61
CA GLN A 186 -8.47 -1.88 10.51
C GLN A 186 -8.53 -0.74 9.50
N LEU A 187 -8.45 -1.08 8.23
CA LEU A 187 -8.81 -0.21 7.12
C LEU A 187 -10.14 -0.70 6.54
N ASP A 188 -11.09 0.20 6.44
CA ASP A 188 -12.34 -0.02 5.71
C ASP A 188 -12.34 0.85 4.48
N ILE A 189 -12.70 0.28 3.34
CA ILE A 189 -12.78 1.02 2.08
C ILE A 189 -14.00 0.56 1.28
N ALA A 190 -14.70 1.54 0.67
CA ALA A 190 -15.73 1.32 -0.32
C ALA A 190 -15.44 2.19 -1.55
N LEU A 191 -15.75 1.68 -2.71
CA LEU A 191 -15.51 2.35 -3.98
C LEU A 191 -16.81 2.48 -4.76
N LYS A 192 -16.77 3.33 -5.77
CA LYS A 192 -17.82 3.46 -6.77
C LYS A 192 -17.18 3.60 -8.14
N PHE A 193 -17.67 2.87 -9.11
CA PHE A 193 -17.28 3.11 -10.49
C PHE A 193 -18.03 4.32 -11.02
N ASP A 194 -17.29 5.34 -11.46
CA ASP A 194 -17.86 6.61 -11.88
C ASP A 194 -18.84 6.43 -13.04
N LEU A 195 -20.00 7.06 -12.93
CA LEU A 195 -20.98 7.07 -14.01
C LEU A 195 -20.42 7.75 -15.28
N GLY A 196 -19.46 8.66 -15.12
CA GLY A 196 -18.80 9.37 -16.21
C GLY A 196 -17.76 8.54 -16.97
N ALA A 197 -17.48 7.29 -16.56
CA ALA A 197 -16.53 6.41 -17.25
C ALA A 197 -16.97 6.05 -18.67
N GLY A 198 -18.30 6.07 -18.94
CA GLY A 198 -18.84 5.71 -20.25
C GLY A 198 -18.60 4.24 -20.60
N ASP A 199 -18.36 4.00 -21.90
CA ASP A 199 -18.16 2.64 -22.44
C ASP A 199 -16.68 2.33 -22.66
N ASP A 200 -15.76 3.23 -22.25
CA ASP A 200 -14.32 3.14 -22.56
C ASP A 200 -13.63 1.96 -21.85
N PHE A 201 -14.23 1.44 -20.78
CA PHE A 201 -13.69 0.33 -19.96
C PHE A 201 -14.63 -0.88 -19.92
N GLN A 202 -15.49 -0.99 -20.90
CA GLN A 202 -16.46 -2.11 -20.92
C GLN A 202 -15.75 -3.44 -21.21
N GLY A 203 -15.91 -4.39 -20.29
CA GLY A 203 -15.28 -5.71 -20.39
C GLY A 203 -13.91 -5.80 -19.72
N ASP A 204 -13.31 -4.68 -19.40
CA ASP A 204 -11.99 -4.65 -18.77
C ASP A 204 -12.01 -5.18 -17.33
N THR A 205 -10.89 -5.77 -16.95
CA THR A 205 -10.66 -6.20 -15.58
C THR A 205 -9.67 -5.28 -14.86
N PHE A 206 -10.15 -4.62 -13.81
CA PHE A 206 -9.32 -3.79 -12.93
C PHE A 206 -8.80 -4.61 -11.75
N ASN A 207 -7.48 -4.69 -11.60
CA ASN A 207 -6.82 -5.40 -10.52
C ASN A 207 -6.17 -4.39 -9.57
N LEU A 208 -6.70 -4.29 -8.36
CA LEU A 208 -6.18 -3.42 -7.29
C LEU A 208 -5.26 -4.21 -6.35
N THR A 209 -4.09 -3.65 -6.07
CA THR A 209 -3.17 -4.09 -5.03
C THR A 209 -3.01 -2.99 -3.99
N MET A 210 -3.45 -3.22 -2.77
CA MET A 210 -3.16 -2.33 -1.64
C MET A 210 -1.79 -2.67 -1.05
N ILE A 211 -1.02 -1.65 -0.71
CA ILE A 211 0.35 -1.77 -0.19
C ILE A 211 0.41 -1.10 1.18
N PHE A 212 0.87 -1.84 2.17
CA PHE A 212 0.96 -1.43 3.56
C PHE A 212 2.40 -1.52 4.03
N THR A 213 2.92 -0.45 4.62
CA THR A 213 4.32 -0.39 5.07
C THR A 213 4.37 0.10 6.52
N LEU A 214 5.04 -0.64 7.40
CA LEU A 214 5.37 -0.19 8.74
C LEU A 214 6.73 0.50 8.74
N ASN A 215 6.80 1.68 9.38
CA ASN A 215 8.01 2.48 9.49
C ASN A 215 8.46 2.59 10.96
N GLN A 216 9.79 2.64 11.16
CA GLN A 216 10.44 2.91 12.46
C GLN A 216 10.63 4.39 12.69
#